data_375e739b195b42ba34430e1f6394cc55
#
_entry.id   375e739b195b42ba34430e1f6394cc55
#
_cell.length_a   1.000
_cell.length_b   1.000
_cell.length_c   1.000
_cell.angle_alpha   90.00
_cell.angle_beta   90.00
_cell.angle_gamma   90.00
#
_symmetry.space_group_name_H-M   'P 1'
#
loop_
_entity.id
_entity.type
_entity.pdbx_description
1 polymer ?
#
loop_
_entity_poly.entity_id
_entity_poly.type
_entity_poly.pdbx_seq_one_letter_code
_entity_poly.pdbx_strand_id
1 'polypeptide(L)'
;TVYWFNLLIPTRRPLIGNCSQYGHGVFGNDGDHNLVQSTAYIASRVWADADGDDRVGAVMIQNGQVFTSREVQKADARPGGYIAYGGHGGIVGNTVEDPVLSFVPVARHTHTSALTLDTLPRSVPGIHGSPVETVDGDGHLLPSALPKVTIARYVNYGQDDFSDSADSEVEILARIAKNLRDHPLSGIVAEGSAPYGGVYESMRAALLQAVFRGMPVVAVGRGGGGYAFGQSTLGGLLVRGSNLSAPKARILLMASLLKFGALPVPVDPDAPTAVELDAIRSKVAEYQLVFDTH
;
A
#
# COMPACT_ATOMS: atom_id res chain seq x y z
N THR A 1 1.99 9.70 -2.73
CA THR A 1 3.08 9.93 -3.72
C THR A 1 4.42 9.45 -3.17
N VAL A 2 4.90 9.95 -2.02
CA VAL A 2 6.25 9.63 -1.50
C VAL A 2 6.42 8.12 -1.27
N TYR A 3 5.43 7.44 -0.71
CA TYR A 3 5.49 5.97 -0.53
C TYR A 3 5.52 5.21 -1.86
N TRP A 4 4.85 5.70 -2.90
CA TRP A 4 4.95 5.14 -4.24
C TRP A 4 6.38 5.20 -4.78
N PHE A 5 7.05 6.34 -4.62
CA PHE A 5 8.47 6.47 -5.00
C PHE A 5 9.39 5.61 -4.15
N ASN A 6 9.10 5.47 -2.85
CA ASN A 6 9.83 4.58 -1.95
C ASN A 6 9.85 3.11 -2.43
N LEU A 7 8.78 2.67 -3.09
CA LEU A 7 8.64 1.30 -3.58
C LEU A 7 9.28 1.12 -4.96
N LEU A 8 9.16 2.11 -5.86
CA LEU A 8 9.46 1.93 -7.27
C LEU A 8 10.80 2.52 -7.72
N ILE A 9 11.35 3.51 -7.02
CA ILE A 9 12.57 4.19 -7.47
C ILE A 9 13.81 3.52 -6.89
N PRO A 10 14.69 2.89 -7.72
CA PRO A 10 15.87 2.18 -7.25
C PRO A 10 17.03 3.14 -6.94
N THR A 11 16.79 4.15 -6.08
CA THR A 11 17.82 5.15 -5.74
C THR A 11 18.51 4.80 -4.43
N ARG A 12 19.83 5.08 -4.39
CA ARG A 12 20.68 5.06 -3.20
C ARG A 12 20.81 6.44 -2.56
N ARG A 13 20.10 7.43 -3.09
CA ARG A 13 20.08 8.81 -2.58
C ARG A 13 18.76 9.05 -1.85
N PRO A 14 18.73 9.97 -0.87
CA PRO A 14 17.53 10.27 -0.12
C PRO A 14 16.45 10.86 -1.03
N LEU A 15 15.22 10.40 -0.87
CA LEU A 15 14.03 10.99 -1.47
C LEU A 15 13.24 11.71 -0.38
N ILE A 16 13.00 13.01 -0.57
CA ILE A 16 12.30 13.82 0.42
C ILE A 16 11.04 14.42 -0.17
N GLY A 17 9.91 14.12 0.44
CA GLY A 17 8.65 14.81 0.19
C GLY A 17 8.55 16.06 1.06
N ASN A 18 8.30 17.19 0.42
CA ASN A 18 7.95 18.43 1.11
C ASN A 18 6.48 18.74 0.92
N CYS A 19 5.88 19.37 1.91
CA CYS A 19 4.54 19.89 1.82
C CYS A 19 4.44 21.19 2.59
N SER A 20 3.46 22.01 2.21
CA SER A 20 3.08 23.21 2.94
C SER A 20 1.62 23.09 3.33
N GLN A 21 1.30 23.42 4.57
CA GLN A 21 -0.08 23.50 5.04
C GLN A 21 -0.66 24.91 4.83
N TYR A 22 0.20 25.94 4.89
CA TYR A 22 -0.16 27.31 4.56
C TYR A 22 0.53 27.77 3.27
N GLY A 23 -0.19 28.55 2.48
CA GLY A 23 0.35 29.11 1.25
C GLY A 23 1.52 30.07 1.47
N HIS A 24 2.38 30.20 0.46
CA HIS A 24 3.46 31.20 0.49
C HIS A 24 2.88 32.61 0.70
N GLY A 25 3.54 33.42 1.56
CA GLY A 25 3.10 34.76 1.92
C GLY A 25 2.01 34.85 2.99
N VAL A 26 1.44 33.74 3.42
CA VAL A 26 0.52 33.69 4.57
C VAL A 26 1.32 33.63 5.85
N PHE A 27 0.87 34.35 6.88
CA PHE A 27 1.50 34.29 8.20
C PHE A 27 1.48 32.84 8.74
N GLY A 28 2.64 32.36 9.18
CA GLY A 28 2.81 30.97 9.62
C GLY A 28 3.05 29.99 8.46
N ASN A 29 3.41 30.46 7.25
CA ASN A 29 3.84 29.60 6.15
C ASN A 29 4.95 28.65 6.61
N ASP A 30 4.69 27.36 6.46
CA ASP A 30 5.60 26.28 6.84
C ASP A 30 6.43 25.73 5.67
N GLY A 31 6.11 26.10 4.43
CA GLY A 31 6.74 25.55 3.22
C GLY A 31 8.22 25.84 3.10
N ASP A 32 8.62 27.12 3.29
CA ASP A 32 10.02 27.55 3.17
C ASP A 32 10.87 26.90 4.27
N HIS A 33 10.31 26.82 5.49
CA HIS A 33 10.98 26.17 6.63
C HIS A 33 11.20 24.67 6.38
N ASN A 34 10.18 23.97 5.92
CA ASN A 34 10.27 22.54 5.59
C ASN A 34 11.31 22.28 4.46
N LEU A 35 11.42 23.19 3.49
CA LEU A 35 12.41 23.10 2.41
C LEU A 35 13.86 23.27 2.93
N VAL A 36 14.08 24.27 3.81
CA VAL A 36 15.38 24.48 4.47
C VAL A 36 15.76 23.24 5.30
N GLN A 37 14.85 22.71 6.09
CA GLN A 37 15.08 21.51 6.89
C GLN A 37 15.39 20.28 6.05
N SER A 38 14.73 20.13 4.90
CA SER A 38 15.02 19.06 3.96
C SER A 38 16.43 19.18 3.36
N THR A 39 16.86 20.39 3.06
CA THR A 39 18.22 20.66 2.58
C THR A 39 19.26 20.34 3.66
N ALA A 40 18.99 20.74 4.90
CA ALA A 40 19.84 20.41 6.06
C ALA A 40 19.96 18.87 6.26
N TYR A 41 18.83 18.15 6.16
CA TYR A 41 18.80 16.69 6.23
C TYR A 41 19.68 16.04 5.13
N ILE A 42 19.60 16.52 3.89
CA ILE A 42 20.47 16.03 2.81
C ILE A 42 21.95 16.29 3.13
N ALA A 43 22.27 17.52 3.51
CA ALA A 43 23.64 17.96 3.76
C ALA A 43 24.30 17.24 4.97
N SER A 44 23.52 16.95 6.01
CA SER A 44 24.00 16.28 7.22
C SER A 44 24.45 14.83 7.01
N ARG A 45 23.93 14.17 5.96
CA ARG A 45 24.18 12.76 5.65
C ARG A 45 23.78 11.77 6.77
N VAL A 46 22.93 12.15 7.72
CA VAL A 46 22.43 11.23 8.77
C VAL A 46 21.66 10.05 8.18
N TRP A 47 21.13 10.21 6.97
CA TRP A 47 20.45 9.18 6.19
C TRP A 47 21.38 8.13 5.61
N ALA A 48 22.69 8.39 5.49
CA ALA A 48 23.64 7.52 4.82
C ALA A 48 24.16 6.42 5.76
N ASP A 49 24.37 5.24 5.21
CA ASP A 49 25.13 4.15 5.84
C ASP A 49 26.65 4.31 5.65
N ALA A 50 27.42 3.27 5.98
CA ALA A 50 28.87 3.28 5.86
C ALA A 50 29.34 3.35 4.39
N ASP A 51 28.57 2.86 3.46
CA ASP A 51 28.85 2.89 2.02
C ASP A 51 28.38 4.19 1.36
N GLY A 52 27.67 5.01 2.10
CA GLY A 52 27.07 6.28 1.65
C GLY A 52 25.71 6.10 0.97
N ASP A 53 25.11 4.94 1.11
CA ASP A 53 23.77 4.62 0.60
C ASP A 53 22.66 5.02 1.57
N ASP A 54 21.49 5.32 1.04
CA ASP A 54 20.32 5.67 1.87
C ASP A 54 19.83 4.44 2.64
N ARG A 55 19.83 4.53 3.98
CA ARG A 55 19.35 3.51 4.91
C ARG A 55 17.97 3.77 5.47
N VAL A 56 17.33 4.87 5.09
CA VAL A 56 16.04 5.33 5.67
C VAL A 56 14.87 5.16 4.69
N GLY A 57 15.18 5.29 3.39
CA GLY A 57 14.18 5.33 2.34
C GLY A 57 13.57 6.73 2.15
N ALA A 58 12.51 6.79 1.35
CA ALA A 58 11.83 8.05 1.12
C ALA A 58 11.14 8.54 2.39
N VAL A 59 11.40 9.79 2.73
CA VAL A 59 10.86 10.46 3.92
C VAL A 59 9.99 11.65 3.56
N MET A 60 9.17 12.08 4.49
CA MET A 60 8.54 13.39 4.46
C MET A 60 9.04 14.22 5.64
N ILE A 61 9.46 15.46 5.36
CA ILE A 61 9.90 16.40 6.39
C ILE A 61 8.85 17.49 6.49
N GLN A 62 8.32 17.66 7.71
CA GLN A 62 7.32 18.66 8.00
C GLN A 62 7.40 19.08 9.46
N ASN A 63 7.48 20.37 9.69
CA ASN A 63 7.51 20.97 11.02
C ASN A 63 8.58 20.35 11.95
N GLY A 64 9.79 20.18 11.42
CA GLY A 64 10.93 19.64 12.16
C GLY A 64 10.95 18.12 12.34
N GLN A 65 9.94 17.40 11.91
CA GLN A 65 9.85 15.95 12.04
C GLN A 65 10.22 15.24 10.75
N VAL A 66 10.95 14.14 10.84
CA VAL A 66 11.27 13.25 9.73
C VAL A 66 10.36 12.03 9.82
N PHE A 67 9.42 11.92 8.88
CA PHE A 67 8.46 10.83 8.80
C PHE A 67 8.89 9.82 7.73
N THR A 68 8.76 8.52 8.02
CA THR A 68 8.83 7.51 6.95
C THR A 68 7.65 7.69 5.99
N SER A 69 7.91 7.47 4.70
CA SER A 69 6.85 7.53 3.69
C SER A 69 5.78 6.46 3.89
N ARG A 70 6.15 5.34 4.52
CA ARG A 70 5.27 4.21 4.79
C ARG A 70 4.18 4.54 5.80
N GLU A 71 4.49 5.29 6.85
CA GLU A 71 3.58 5.57 7.96
C GLU A 71 3.01 6.99 7.95
N VAL A 72 3.62 7.94 7.24
CA VAL A 72 3.16 9.33 7.26
C VAL A 72 1.75 9.48 6.70
N GLN A 73 0.91 10.23 7.41
CA GLN A 73 -0.44 10.57 6.98
C GLN A 73 -0.79 12.01 7.37
N LYS A 74 -1.49 12.72 6.48
CA LYS A 74 -2.10 13.99 6.81
C LYS A 74 -3.34 13.76 7.67
N ALA A 75 -3.31 14.20 8.91
CA ALA A 75 -4.42 14.09 9.84
C ALA A 75 -5.34 15.33 9.78
N ASP A 76 -4.74 16.53 9.65
CA ASP A 76 -5.49 17.77 9.46
C ASP A 76 -4.74 18.78 8.58
N ALA A 77 -5.32 19.95 8.33
CA ALA A 77 -4.81 20.95 7.41
C ALA A 77 -3.96 22.05 8.08
N ARG A 78 -3.67 21.95 9.37
CA ARG A 78 -2.83 22.92 10.09
C ARG A 78 -1.36 22.52 10.02
N PRO A 79 -0.41 23.47 10.17
CA PRO A 79 0.99 23.14 10.37
C PRO A 79 1.17 22.15 11.54
N GLY A 80 2.01 21.14 11.35
CA GLY A 80 2.11 20.02 12.30
C GLY A 80 0.98 18.98 12.20
N GLY A 81 0.05 19.13 11.25
CA GLY A 81 -1.08 18.20 11.04
C GLY A 81 -0.74 16.89 10.34
N TYR A 82 0.53 16.56 10.19
CA TYR A 82 0.98 15.23 9.75
C TYR A 82 1.32 14.37 10.96
N ILE A 83 0.97 13.11 10.89
CA ILE A 83 1.20 12.11 11.93
C ILE A 83 1.84 10.86 11.36
N ALA A 84 2.48 10.07 12.21
CA ALA A 84 2.82 8.69 11.92
C ALA A 84 1.62 7.81 12.25
N TYR A 85 1.03 7.22 11.22
CA TYR A 85 -0.12 6.34 11.35
C TYR A 85 0.36 4.89 11.53
N GLY A 86 -0.29 4.14 12.41
CA GLY A 86 0.13 2.77 12.70
C GLY A 86 0.94 2.60 13.98
N GLY A 87 1.30 3.70 14.64
CA GLY A 87 1.84 3.68 16.01
C GLY A 87 3.23 3.07 16.22
N HIS A 88 3.99 2.80 15.16
CA HIS A 88 5.24 2.06 15.26
C HIS A 88 6.40 2.77 14.57
N GLY A 89 6.84 3.88 15.17
CA GLY A 89 8.09 4.46 14.75
C GLY A 89 8.10 5.14 13.39
N GLY A 90 6.98 5.63 12.93
CA GLY A 90 6.90 6.38 11.68
C GLY A 90 7.53 7.76 11.73
N ILE A 91 7.84 8.29 12.91
CA ILE A 91 8.69 9.47 13.10
C ILE A 91 10.08 8.97 13.47
N VAL A 92 11.00 9.04 12.52
CA VAL A 92 12.34 8.46 12.65
C VAL A 92 13.42 9.43 13.08
N GLY A 93 13.11 10.73 13.11
CA GLY A 93 14.08 11.75 13.50
C GLY A 93 13.49 13.16 13.52
N ASN A 94 14.36 14.13 13.71
CA ASN A 94 14.01 15.55 13.66
C ASN A 94 15.09 16.38 12.95
N THR A 95 14.72 17.60 12.56
CA THR A 95 15.54 18.56 11.82
C THR A 95 15.41 19.97 12.41
N VAL A 96 15.02 20.09 13.69
CA VAL A 96 14.78 21.41 14.34
C VAL A 96 16.10 22.16 14.51
N GLU A 97 17.12 21.46 14.90
CA GLU A 97 18.51 21.96 14.97
C GLU A 97 19.35 21.17 13.97
N ASP A 98 20.40 20.51 14.44
CA ASP A 98 21.13 19.56 13.61
C ASP A 98 20.27 18.32 13.34
N PRO A 99 20.15 17.87 12.09
CA PRO A 99 19.36 16.68 11.76
C PRO A 99 19.87 15.43 12.47
N VAL A 100 18.96 14.73 13.15
CA VAL A 100 19.25 13.47 13.85
C VAL A 100 18.22 12.41 13.53
N LEU A 101 18.66 11.15 13.53
CA LEU A 101 17.77 9.98 13.46
C LEU A 101 17.74 9.29 14.82
N SER A 102 16.55 8.97 15.29
CA SER A 102 16.34 8.19 16.52
C SER A 102 16.47 6.68 16.25
N PHE A 103 16.08 6.26 15.03
CA PHE A 103 16.23 4.87 14.56
C PHE A 103 16.11 4.81 13.03
N VAL A 104 16.38 3.62 12.48
CA VAL A 104 16.33 3.33 11.04
C VAL A 104 15.21 2.32 10.78
N PRO A 105 14.35 2.53 9.79
CA PRO A 105 13.30 1.58 9.42
C PRO A 105 13.88 0.24 8.97
N VAL A 106 13.19 -0.86 9.32
CA VAL A 106 13.55 -2.21 8.87
C VAL A 106 12.85 -2.62 7.58
N ALA A 107 11.79 -1.90 7.19
CA ALA A 107 11.07 -2.17 5.96
C ALA A 107 11.94 -1.87 4.74
N ARG A 108 11.84 -2.71 3.71
CA ARG A 108 12.55 -2.50 2.43
C ARG A 108 12.05 -1.22 1.74
N HIS A 109 12.96 -0.51 1.14
CA HIS A 109 12.71 0.79 0.54
C HIS A 109 13.67 1.05 -0.62
N THR A 110 13.33 1.96 -1.50
CA THR A 110 14.15 2.45 -2.61
C THR A 110 15.00 1.33 -3.26
N HIS A 111 16.31 1.38 -3.21
CA HIS A 111 17.22 0.38 -3.79
C HIS A 111 17.16 -1.02 -3.16
N THR A 112 16.56 -1.16 -1.96
CA THR A 112 16.34 -2.46 -1.31
C THR A 112 14.96 -3.05 -1.57
N SER A 113 14.05 -2.27 -2.19
CA SER A 113 12.70 -2.73 -2.54
C SER A 113 12.74 -3.81 -3.63
N ALA A 114 11.93 -4.84 -3.47
CA ALA A 114 11.73 -5.87 -4.49
C ALA A 114 10.78 -5.44 -5.62
N LEU A 115 10.25 -4.22 -5.53
CA LEU A 115 9.22 -3.68 -6.45
C LEU A 115 9.74 -2.55 -7.32
N THR A 116 11.06 -2.32 -7.35
CA THR A 116 11.64 -1.23 -8.13
C THR A 116 11.43 -1.42 -9.64
N LEU A 117 11.39 -0.30 -10.37
CA LEU A 117 11.11 -0.29 -11.81
C LEU A 117 12.06 -1.18 -12.62
N ASP A 118 13.34 -1.27 -12.24
CA ASP A 118 14.34 -2.13 -12.85
C ASP A 118 14.14 -3.63 -12.55
N THR A 119 13.31 -3.96 -11.56
CA THR A 119 12.99 -5.34 -11.21
C THR A 119 11.60 -5.78 -11.70
N LEU A 120 10.80 -4.88 -12.26
CA LEU A 120 9.49 -5.23 -12.81
C LEU A 120 9.64 -6.13 -14.05
N PRO A 121 8.81 -7.17 -14.17
CA PRO A 121 8.74 -7.95 -15.41
C PRO A 121 8.13 -7.09 -16.53
N ARG A 122 8.45 -7.39 -17.79
CA ARG A 122 7.87 -6.69 -18.95
C ARG A 122 6.36 -6.86 -19.04
N SER A 123 5.86 -8.00 -18.59
CA SER A 123 4.42 -8.27 -18.54
C SER A 123 4.07 -9.17 -17.37
N VAL A 124 2.83 -9.07 -16.92
CA VAL A 124 2.26 -9.89 -15.84
C VAL A 124 0.89 -10.43 -16.26
N PRO A 125 0.40 -11.51 -15.64
CA PRO A 125 -0.97 -11.98 -15.86
C PRO A 125 -2.00 -10.90 -15.50
N GLY A 126 -2.95 -10.65 -16.41
CA GLY A 126 -4.11 -9.82 -16.14
C GLY A 126 -5.32 -10.65 -15.71
N ILE A 127 -6.33 -10.00 -15.11
CA ILE A 127 -7.56 -10.66 -14.62
C ILE A 127 -8.41 -11.30 -15.73
N HIS A 128 -8.15 -10.98 -16.98
CA HIS A 128 -8.83 -11.59 -18.15
C HIS A 128 -8.02 -12.72 -18.79
N GLY A 129 -6.95 -13.20 -18.14
CA GLY A 129 -6.06 -14.22 -18.66
C GLY A 129 -5.06 -13.72 -19.71
N SER A 130 -5.20 -12.49 -20.22
CA SER A 130 -4.26 -11.89 -21.15
C SER A 130 -3.11 -11.20 -20.41
N PRO A 131 -1.86 -11.30 -20.91
CA PRO A 131 -0.74 -10.56 -20.33
C PRO A 131 -0.96 -9.05 -20.43
N VAL A 132 -0.53 -8.34 -19.38
CA VAL A 132 -0.51 -6.87 -19.30
C VAL A 132 0.93 -6.41 -19.32
N GLU A 133 1.30 -5.63 -20.33
CA GLU A 133 2.63 -5.01 -20.40
C GLU A 133 2.75 -3.94 -19.30
N THR A 134 3.81 -4.04 -18.49
CA THR A 134 4.04 -3.15 -17.33
C THR A 134 5.03 -2.05 -17.62
N VAL A 135 6.07 -2.37 -18.39
CA VAL A 135 7.12 -1.41 -18.80
C VAL A 135 7.34 -1.50 -20.30
N ASP A 136 7.74 -0.38 -20.90
CA ASP A 136 8.13 -0.31 -22.31
C ASP A 136 9.54 -0.90 -22.57
N GLY A 137 10.02 -0.76 -23.82
CA GLY A 137 11.35 -1.25 -24.23
C GLY A 137 12.50 -0.56 -23.49
N ASP A 138 12.30 0.64 -22.98
CA ASP A 138 13.28 1.46 -22.26
C ASP A 138 13.15 1.34 -20.74
N GLY A 139 12.21 0.50 -20.26
CA GLY A 139 11.98 0.27 -18.83
C GLY A 139 11.09 1.31 -18.15
N HIS A 140 10.40 2.17 -18.91
CA HIS A 140 9.46 3.12 -18.34
C HIS A 140 8.12 2.46 -18.05
N LEU A 141 7.54 2.79 -16.89
CA LEU A 141 6.22 2.31 -16.50
C LEU A 141 5.15 2.79 -17.47
N LEU A 142 4.37 1.85 -18.01
CA LEU A 142 3.27 2.17 -18.92
C LEU A 142 2.05 2.69 -18.15
N PRO A 143 1.48 3.85 -18.52
CA PRO A 143 0.29 4.38 -17.86
C PRO A 143 -0.92 3.41 -17.91
N SER A 144 -1.03 2.61 -18.97
CA SER A 144 -2.07 1.59 -19.15
C SER A 144 -1.98 0.44 -18.17
N ALA A 145 -0.79 0.19 -17.59
CA ALA A 145 -0.57 -0.85 -16.61
C ALA A 145 -0.90 -0.42 -15.17
N LEU A 146 -1.15 0.87 -14.91
CA LEU A 146 -1.41 1.35 -13.56
C LEU A 146 -2.63 0.64 -12.95
N PRO A 147 -2.44 -0.15 -11.87
CA PRO A 147 -3.51 -0.98 -11.34
C PRO A 147 -4.61 -0.15 -10.69
N LYS A 148 -5.84 -0.64 -10.77
CA LYS A 148 -6.98 -0.10 -10.05
C LYS A 148 -7.19 -0.87 -8.75
N VAL A 149 -6.88 -0.23 -7.63
CA VAL A 149 -7.13 -0.81 -6.30
C VAL A 149 -8.18 0.03 -5.57
N THR A 150 -9.24 -0.64 -5.13
CA THR A 150 -10.36 -0.04 -4.40
C THR A 150 -10.24 -0.35 -2.91
N ILE A 151 -10.61 0.61 -2.05
CA ILE A 151 -10.76 0.37 -0.61
C ILE A 151 -12.22 0.09 -0.33
N ALA A 152 -12.53 -1.11 0.18
CA ALA A 152 -13.83 -1.50 0.69
C ALA A 152 -13.78 -1.40 2.22
N ARG A 153 -14.69 -0.61 2.81
CA ARG A 153 -14.73 -0.39 4.25
C ARG A 153 -15.84 -1.18 4.90
N TYR A 154 -15.51 -1.86 5.98
CA TYR A 154 -16.50 -2.37 6.90
C TYR A 154 -17.21 -1.20 7.60
N VAL A 155 -18.53 -1.15 7.49
CA VAL A 155 -19.38 -0.15 8.15
C VAL A 155 -20.36 -0.86 9.09
N ASN A 156 -20.29 -0.52 10.38
CA ASN A 156 -21.20 -1.10 11.40
C ASN A 156 -22.67 -0.69 11.22
N TYR A 157 -22.96 0.22 10.31
CA TYR A 157 -24.30 0.69 9.98
C TYR A 157 -24.84 0.05 8.69
N GLY A 158 -24.07 -0.86 8.10
CA GLY A 158 -24.54 -1.62 6.96
C GLY A 158 -25.60 -2.56 7.43
N GLN A 159 -26.75 -2.42 6.88
CA GLN A 159 -27.91 -3.27 6.83
C GLN A 159 -28.14 -4.23 8.01
N ASP A 160 -29.32 -4.19 8.56
CA ASP A 160 -29.93 -5.25 9.37
C ASP A 160 -30.13 -6.56 8.55
N ASP A 161 -29.34 -6.75 7.51
CA ASP A 161 -29.36 -7.93 6.69
C ASP A 161 -28.46 -8.99 7.31
N PHE A 162 -29.08 -9.99 7.90
CA PHE A 162 -28.44 -11.19 8.44
C PHE A 162 -28.12 -12.23 7.36
N SER A 163 -28.07 -11.81 6.10
CA SER A 163 -27.72 -12.67 4.98
C SER A 163 -26.22 -12.96 4.97
N ASP A 164 -25.86 -14.22 4.86
CA ASP A 164 -24.49 -14.67 4.62
C ASP A 164 -24.11 -14.57 3.13
N SER A 165 -25.03 -14.05 2.30
CA SER A 165 -24.84 -13.90 0.86
C SER A 165 -24.05 -12.65 0.50
N ALA A 166 -23.19 -12.75 -0.51
CA ALA A 166 -22.52 -11.60 -1.10
C ALA A 166 -23.48 -10.59 -1.76
N ASP A 167 -24.71 -10.99 -2.08
CA ASP A 167 -25.67 -10.15 -2.82
C ASP A 167 -26.09 -8.90 -2.04
N SER A 168 -25.95 -8.91 -0.71
CA SER A 168 -26.18 -7.72 0.13
C SER A 168 -25.09 -6.64 -0.04
N GLU A 169 -23.92 -6.99 -0.56
CA GLU A 169 -22.77 -6.10 -0.76
C GLU A 169 -22.79 -5.44 -2.16
N VAL A 170 -23.89 -4.80 -2.51
CA VAL A 170 -24.12 -4.22 -3.85
C VAL A 170 -22.98 -3.29 -4.30
N GLU A 171 -22.42 -2.50 -3.38
CA GLU A 171 -21.33 -1.57 -3.71
C GLU A 171 -20.03 -2.34 -4.05
N ILE A 172 -19.68 -3.36 -3.27
CA ILE A 172 -18.47 -4.17 -3.51
C ILE A 172 -18.62 -4.94 -4.82
N LEU A 173 -19.76 -5.57 -5.05
CA LEU A 173 -20.05 -6.31 -6.29
C LEU A 173 -20.02 -5.39 -7.52
N ALA A 174 -20.60 -4.19 -7.44
CA ALA A 174 -20.54 -3.21 -8.52
C ALA A 174 -19.11 -2.76 -8.83
N ARG A 175 -18.27 -2.60 -7.79
CA ARG A 175 -16.84 -2.28 -7.96
C ARG A 175 -16.06 -3.43 -8.59
N ILE A 176 -16.33 -4.67 -8.19
CA ILE A 176 -15.75 -5.87 -8.81
C ILE A 176 -16.11 -5.89 -10.30
N ALA A 177 -17.38 -5.78 -10.64
CA ALA A 177 -17.86 -5.78 -12.03
C ALA A 177 -17.22 -4.65 -12.87
N LYS A 178 -17.11 -3.45 -12.30
CA LYS A 178 -16.45 -2.33 -12.98
C LYS A 178 -14.96 -2.58 -13.19
N ASN A 179 -14.26 -3.06 -12.17
CA ASN A 179 -12.83 -3.34 -12.27
C ASN A 179 -12.55 -4.43 -13.30
N LEU A 180 -13.36 -5.50 -13.30
CA LEU A 180 -13.28 -6.57 -14.31
C LEU A 180 -13.42 -6.03 -15.74
N ARG A 181 -14.33 -5.08 -15.97
CA ARG A 181 -14.57 -4.52 -17.29
C ARG A 181 -13.49 -3.55 -17.75
N ASP A 182 -13.03 -2.68 -16.85
CA ASP A 182 -12.29 -1.47 -17.23
C ASP A 182 -10.77 -1.55 -16.94
N HIS A 183 -10.33 -2.51 -16.11
CA HIS A 183 -8.95 -2.52 -15.59
C HIS A 183 -8.36 -3.92 -15.55
N PRO A 184 -7.39 -4.25 -16.41
CA PRO A 184 -6.79 -5.59 -16.48
C PRO A 184 -5.95 -5.95 -15.25
N LEU A 185 -5.47 -4.96 -14.49
CA LEU A 185 -4.81 -5.15 -13.19
C LEU A 185 -5.66 -4.47 -12.11
N SER A 186 -6.23 -5.26 -11.21
CA SER A 186 -7.14 -4.77 -10.18
C SER A 186 -6.98 -5.54 -8.88
N GLY A 187 -7.31 -4.87 -7.77
CA GLY A 187 -7.32 -5.48 -6.44
C GLY A 187 -8.20 -4.70 -5.47
N ILE A 188 -8.38 -5.25 -4.28
CA ILE A 188 -9.19 -4.66 -3.22
C ILE A 188 -8.40 -4.60 -1.91
N VAL A 189 -8.50 -3.49 -1.18
CA VAL A 189 -8.12 -3.41 0.23
C VAL A 189 -9.39 -3.43 1.05
N ALA A 190 -9.54 -4.46 1.89
CA ALA A 190 -10.64 -4.61 2.83
C ALA A 190 -10.23 -3.98 4.18
N GLU A 191 -10.82 -2.81 4.51
CA GLU A 191 -10.62 -2.16 5.80
C GLU A 191 -11.69 -2.64 6.77
N GLY A 192 -11.33 -3.61 7.60
CA GLY A 192 -12.23 -4.21 8.59
C GLY A 192 -12.24 -3.48 9.94
N SER A 193 -12.87 -4.08 10.93
CA SER A 193 -12.97 -3.53 12.29
C SER A 193 -11.59 -3.37 12.95
N ALA A 194 -11.49 -2.37 13.83
CA ALA A 194 -10.27 -2.15 14.61
C ALA A 194 -10.11 -3.25 15.69
N PRO A 195 -8.87 -3.65 16.02
CA PRO A 195 -7.64 -3.36 15.28
C PRO A 195 -7.33 -4.43 14.20
N TYR A 196 -8.02 -5.55 14.18
CA TYR A 196 -7.62 -6.80 13.51
C TYR A 196 -8.19 -7.00 12.10
N GLY A 197 -8.99 -6.09 11.60
CA GLY A 197 -9.51 -6.15 10.23
C GLY A 197 -10.65 -7.17 10.03
N GLY A 198 -11.38 -7.53 11.11
CA GLY A 198 -12.54 -8.41 10.99
C GLY A 198 -13.66 -7.79 10.14
N VAL A 199 -14.30 -8.61 9.32
CA VAL A 199 -15.44 -8.24 8.48
C VAL A 199 -16.57 -9.25 8.67
N TYR A 200 -17.81 -8.86 8.43
CA TYR A 200 -18.97 -9.75 8.52
C TYR A 200 -19.08 -10.69 7.31
N GLU A 201 -19.98 -11.66 7.37
CA GLU A 201 -19.99 -12.82 6.48
C GLU A 201 -20.31 -12.44 5.02
N SER A 202 -21.29 -11.56 4.80
CA SER A 202 -21.63 -11.10 3.44
C SER A 202 -20.44 -10.39 2.76
N MET A 203 -19.69 -9.57 3.50
CA MET A 203 -18.49 -8.93 2.98
C MET A 203 -17.40 -9.97 2.68
N ARG A 204 -17.24 -11.01 3.51
CA ARG A 204 -16.31 -12.11 3.22
C ARG A 204 -16.66 -12.82 1.92
N ALA A 205 -17.95 -13.14 1.73
CA ALA A 205 -18.44 -13.77 0.52
C ALA A 205 -18.17 -12.91 -0.73
N ALA A 206 -18.42 -11.59 -0.67
CA ALA A 206 -18.13 -10.67 -1.76
C ALA A 206 -16.61 -10.56 -2.05
N LEU A 207 -15.76 -10.52 -1.02
CA LEU A 207 -14.30 -10.49 -1.18
C LEU A 207 -13.76 -11.78 -1.81
N LEU A 208 -14.34 -12.96 -1.47
CA LEU A 208 -13.98 -14.23 -2.13
C LEU A 208 -14.36 -14.22 -3.61
N GLN A 209 -15.49 -13.63 -3.99
CA GLN A 209 -15.82 -13.45 -5.41
C GLN A 209 -14.77 -12.60 -6.15
N ALA A 210 -14.19 -11.58 -5.50
CA ALA A 210 -13.08 -10.83 -6.10
C ALA A 210 -11.84 -11.70 -6.29
N VAL A 211 -11.46 -12.49 -5.28
CA VAL A 211 -10.31 -13.42 -5.33
C VAL A 211 -10.47 -14.42 -6.46
N PHE A 212 -11.63 -15.08 -6.56
CA PHE A 212 -11.89 -16.10 -7.60
C PHE A 212 -12.03 -15.52 -9.01
N ARG A 213 -12.10 -14.20 -9.12
CA ARG A 213 -12.02 -13.47 -10.40
C ARG A 213 -10.66 -12.82 -10.64
N GLY A 214 -9.61 -13.28 -9.94
CA GLY A 214 -8.23 -12.90 -10.17
C GLY A 214 -7.75 -11.64 -9.43
N MET A 215 -8.57 -11.03 -8.58
CA MET A 215 -8.19 -9.82 -7.83
C MET A 215 -7.56 -10.19 -6.49
N PRO A 216 -6.30 -9.84 -6.20
CA PRO A 216 -5.77 -9.96 -4.84
C PRO A 216 -6.52 -9.02 -3.89
N VAL A 217 -6.81 -9.54 -2.70
CA VAL A 217 -7.47 -8.80 -1.62
C VAL A 217 -6.54 -8.71 -0.42
N VAL A 218 -6.36 -7.49 0.10
CA VAL A 218 -5.55 -7.21 1.29
C VAL A 218 -6.46 -6.82 2.45
N ALA A 219 -6.37 -7.53 3.57
CA ALA A 219 -7.10 -7.20 4.78
C ALA A 219 -6.27 -6.29 5.70
N VAL A 220 -6.84 -5.18 6.14
CA VAL A 220 -6.26 -4.23 7.11
C VAL A 220 -7.25 -3.89 8.22
N GLY A 221 -6.74 -3.59 9.41
CA GLY A 221 -7.55 -3.07 10.50
C GLY A 221 -7.77 -1.57 10.41
N ARG A 222 -8.95 -1.10 10.80
CA ARG A 222 -9.23 0.32 10.96
C ARG A 222 -8.38 0.89 12.11
N GLY A 223 -7.84 2.08 11.93
CA GLY A 223 -7.03 2.73 12.95
C GLY A 223 -5.53 2.44 12.82
N GLY A 224 -5.10 1.56 11.95
CA GLY A 224 -3.70 1.37 11.54
C GLY A 224 -2.78 0.98 12.67
N GLY A 225 -2.74 -0.03 13.28
CA GLY A 225 -1.84 -0.45 14.37
C GLY A 225 -2.04 -1.90 14.75
N GLY A 226 -3.03 -2.51 14.14
CA GLY A 226 -3.33 -3.91 14.33
C GLY A 226 -2.86 -4.73 13.15
N TYR A 227 -2.34 -5.90 13.44
CA TYR A 227 -2.08 -6.91 12.42
C TYR A 227 -3.39 -7.62 12.10
N ALA A 228 -3.67 -7.86 10.83
CA ALA A 228 -4.71 -8.78 10.43
C ALA A 228 -4.29 -10.20 10.82
N PHE A 229 -4.99 -10.82 11.78
CA PHE A 229 -4.71 -12.19 12.20
C PHE A 229 -5.44 -13.24 11.36
N GLY A 230 -5.07 -14.51 11.52
CA GLY A 230 -5.42 -15.63 10.66
C GLY A 230 -6.89 -15.79 10.24
N GLN A 231 -7.86 -15.39 11.07
CA GLN A 231 -9.29 -15.45 10.71
C GLN A 231 -9.69 -14.45 9.62
N SER A 232 -8.97 -13.32 9.48
CA SER A 232 -9.23 -12.34 8.44
C SER A 232 -8.63 -12.72 7.08
N THR A 233 -7.85 -13.80 7.02
CA THR A 233 -7.20 -14.24 5.76
C THR A 233 -7.99 -15.28 4.99
N LEU A 234 -9.15 -15.69 5.46
CA LEU A 234 -10.01 -16.69 4.80
C LEU A 234 -9.23 -17.93 4.35
N GLY A 235 -8.51 -18.56 5.27
CA GLY A 235 -7.73 -19.74 4.97
C GLY A 235 -6.55 -19.54 4.02
N GLY A 236 -5.96 -18.32 4.03
CA GLY A 236 -4.80 -17.98 3.20
C GLY A 236 -5.15 -17.46 1.81
N LEU A 237 -6.41 -17.13 1.57
CA LEU A 237 -6.87 -16.57 0.28
C LEU A 237 -6.76 -15.04 0.22
N LEU A 238 -6.58 -14.37 1.38
CA LEU A 238 -6.36 -12.94 1.48
C LEU A 238 -4.96 -12.63 2.02
N VAL A 239 -4.37 -11.55 1.55
CA VAL A 239 -3.11 -10.99 2.06
C VAL A 239 -3.37 -10.23 3.36
N ARG A 240 -2.52 -10.43 4.36
CA ARG A 240 -2.51 -9.62 5.58
C ARG A 240 -1.79 -8.32 5.30
N GLY A 241 -2.44 -7.21 5.61
CA GLY A 241 -1.89 -5.87 5.34
C GLY A 241 -0.91 -5.35 6.39
N SER A 242 -0.41 -6.19 7.31
CA SER A 242 0.50 -5.78 8.39
C SER A 242 -0.10 -4.64 9.23
N ASN A 243 0.71 -3.67 9.62
CA ASN A 243 0.29 -2.46 10.32
C ASN A 243 -0.05 -1.29 9.37
N LEU A 244 -0.20 -1.56 8.08
CA LEU A 244 -0.49 -0.51 7.09
C LEU A 244 -1.92 0.04 7.25
N SER A 245 -2.05 1.35 7.08
CA SER A 245 -3.36 1.96 6.85
C SER A 245 -3.90 1.55 5.47
N ALA A 246 -5.21 1.56 5.29
CA ALA A 246 -5.83 1.19 4.01
C ALA A 246 -5.28 1.98 2.81
N PRO A 247 -5.03 3.32 2.88
CA PRO A 247 -4.37 4.04 1.80
C PRO A 247 -2.94 3.57 1.50
N LYS A 248 -2.16 3.16 2.50
CA LYS A 248 -0.80 2.65 2.31
C LYS A 248 -0.81 1.23 1.75
N ALA A 249 -1.65 0.35 2.29
CA ALA A 249 -1.87 -0.99 1.74
C ALA A 249 -2.32 -0.95 0.28
N ARG A 250 -3.16 0.04 -0.10
CA ARG A 250 -3.54 0.27 -1.49
C ARG A 250 -2.34 0.56 -2.39
N ILE A 251 -1.43 1.43 -1.95
CA ILE A 251 -0.23 1.78 -2.72
C ILE A 251 0.68 0.56 -2.86
N LEU A 252 0.90 -0.20 -1.78
CA LEU A 252 1.72 -1.40 -1.81
C LEU A 252 1.11 -2.48 -2.71
N LEU A 253 -0.22 -2.67 -2.64
CA LEU A 253 -0.91 -3.61 -3.52
C LEU A 253 -0.82 -3.20 -5.00
N MET A 254 -0.91 -1.90 -5.32
CA MET A 254 -0.71 -1.42 -6.69
C MET A 254 0.70 -1.77 -7.20
N ALA A 255 1.75 -1.50 -6.40
CA ALA A 255 3.11 -1.85 -6.78
C ALA A 255 3.30 -3.37 -6.91
N SER A 256 2.72 -4.17 -6.01
CA SER A 256 2.74 -5.62 -6.06
C SER A 256 2.04 -6.20 -7.30
N LEU A 257 0.93 -5.59 -7.73
CA LEU A 257 0.23 -5.97 -8.96
C LEU A 257 1.09 -5.77 -10.22
N LEU A 258 1.92 -4.73 -10.27
CA LEU A 258 2.89 -4.53 -11.34
C LEU A 258 3.98 -5.61 -11.36
N LYS A 259 4.27 -6.23 -10.23
CA LYS A 259 5.29 -7.28 -10.08
C LYS A 259 4.73 -8.67 -10.34
N PHE A 260 3.55 -8.97 -9.81
CA PHE A 260 3.02 -10.33 -9.75
C PHE A 260 1.80 -10.57 -10.63
N GLY A 261 1.07 -9.52 -11.03
CA GLY A 261 -0.15 -9.62 -11.82
C GLY A 261 -1.36 -10.16 -11.05
N ALA A 262 -2.35 -10.61 -11.78
CA ALA A 262 -3.57 -11.18 -11.24
C ALA A 262 -3.33 -12.53 -10.52
N LEU A 263 -4.26 -12.90 -9.63
CA LEU A 263 -4.34 -14.24 -9.07
C LEU A 263 -4.80 -15.23 -10.15
N PRO A 264 -4.47 -16.54 -10.02
CA PRO A 264 -5.09 -17.57 -10.84
C PRO A 264 -6.62 -17.55 -10.72
N VAL A 265 -7.30 -17.66 -11.86
CA VAL A 265 -8.77 -17.71 -11.91
C VAL A 265 -9.21 -19.16 -12.04
N PRO A 266 -10.07 -19.68 -11.15
CA PRO A 266 -10.65 -21.01 -11.27
C PRO A 266 -11.46 -21.16 -12.57
N VAL A 267 -11.57 -22.38 -13.08
CA VAL A 267 -12.43 -22.70 -14.23
C VAL A 267 -13.89 -22.35 -13.93
N ASP A 268 -14.32 -22.69 -12.72
CA ASP A 268 -15.60 -22.25 -12.16
C ASP A 268 -15.35 -21.38 -10.92
N PRO A 269 -15.48 -20.04 -11.02
CA PRO A 269 -15.30 -19.15 -9.89
C PRO A 269 -16.29 -19.35 -8.72
N ASP A 270 -17.43 -19.99 -8.98
CA ASP A 270 -18.45 -20.23 -7.96
C ASP A 270 -18.23 -21.59 -7.24
N ALA A 271 -17.40 -22.49 -7.83
CA ALA A 271 -17.09 -23.80 -7.28
C ALA A 271 -15.60 -24.19 -7.49
N PRO A 272 -14.63 -23.42 -6.93
CA PRO A 272 -13.21 -23.69 -7.13
C PRO A 272 -12.79 -25.04 -6.53
N THR A 273 -11.99 -25.80 -7.26
CA THR A 273 -11.43 -27.07 -6.79
C THR A 273 -10.31 -26.84 -5.76
N ALA A 274 -9.96 -27.88 -4.98
CA ALA A 274 -8.88 -27.81 -4.02
C ALA A 274 -7.53 -27.45 -4.66
N VAL A 275 -7.24 -27.96 -5.85
CA VAL A 275 -6.00 -27.66 -6.61
C VAL A 275 -5.95 -26.19 -7.03
N GLU A 276 -7.07 -25.62 -7.46
CA GLU A 276 -7.17 -24.21 -7.84
C GLU A 276 -7.03 -23.30 -6.61
N LEU A 277 -7.63 -23.68 -5.48
CA LEU A 277 -7.46 -22.97 -4.21
C LEU A 277 -6.00 -22.95 -3.75
N ASP A 278 -5.27 -24.05 -3.92
CA ASP A 278 -3.85 -24.13 -3.55
C ASP A 278 -2.98 -23.28 -4.51
N ALA A 279 -3.32 -23.20 -5.79
CA ALA A 279 -2.67 -22.31 -6.74
C ALA A 279 -2.88 -20.83 -6.34
N ILE A 280 -4.10 -20.45 -5.94
CA ILE A 280 -4.41 -19.12 -5.45
C ILE A 280 -3.62 -18.82 -4.17
N ARG A 281 -3.60 -19.73 -3.18
CA ARG A 281 -2.83 -19.57 -1.94
C ARG A 281 -1.34 -19.37 -2.19
N SER A 282 -0.79 -20.15 -3.13
CA SER A 282 0.61 -20.02 -3.53
C SER A 282 0.91 -18.62 -4.09
N LYS A 283 0.02 -18.09 -4.91
CA LYS A 283 0.16 -16.73 -5.46
C LYS A 283 -0.04 -15.66 -4.39
N VAL A 284 -0.99 -15.83 -3.49
CA VAL A 284 -1.21 -14.95 -2.32
C VAL A 284 0.04 -14.90 -1.42
N ALA A 285 0.76 -16.02 -1.27
CA ALA A 285 2.01 -16.07 -0.50
C ALA A 285 3.11 -15.20 -1.09
N GLU A 286 3.20 -15.05 -2.43
CA GLU A 286 4.13 -14.10 -3.06
C GLU A 286 3.82 -12.64 -2.65
N TYR A 287 2.53 -12.28 -2.67
CA TYR A 287 2.07 -10.97 -2.19
C TYR A 287 2.35 -10.78 -0.70
N GLN A 288 2.09 -11.82 0.11
CA GLN A 288 2.31 -11.78 1.55
C GLN A 288 3.76 -11.48 1.91
N LEU A 289 4.72 -12.09 1.20
CA LEU A 289 6.15 -11.82 1.42
C LEU A 289 6.49 -10.34 1.24
N VAL A 290 5.88 -9.68 0.27
CA VAL A 290 6.06 -8.23 0.07
C VAL A 290 5.44 -7.45 1.22
N PHE A 291 4.21 -7.78 1.62
CA PHE A 291 3.53 -7.10 2.73
C PHE A 291 4.21 -7.31 4.09
N ASP A 292 4.94 -8.39 4.26
CA ASP A 292 5.72 -8.66 5.48
C ASP A 292 7.09 -7.93 5.51
N THR A 293 7.57 -7.45 4.35
CA THR A 293 8.93 -6.90 4.23
C THR A 293 9.01 -5.44 3.79
N HIS A 294 7.93 -4.84 3.27
CA HIS A 294 7.91 -3.45 2.72
C HIS A 294 7.02 -2.46 3.50
#